data_5bb634f3e64a0a96903ecd59c6e75843
#
_entry.id   5bb634f3e64a0a96903ecd59c6e75843
#
_cell.length_a   1.000
_cell.length_b   1.000
_cell.length_c   1.000
_cell.angle_alpha   90.00
_cell.angle_beta   90.00
_cell.angle_gamma   90.00
#
_symmetry.space_group_name_H-M   'P 1'
#
loop_
_entity.id
_entity.type
_entity.pdbx_description
1 polymer ?
#
loop_
_entity_poly.entity_id
_entity_poly.type
_entity_poly.pdbx_seq_one_letter_code
_entity_poly.pdbx_strand_id
1 'polypeptide(L)'
;VLGRLYVILDSLYVDEGDMLKVCEKILKGGADVLQLRAKDWEKGRIKKVAQELFKLCSDHNVPLIINDHPDIGVLFSGSHIGKEDIPFDRAKEILKEKILGVSCYDNLEIALNLQEKGVSYVAFSSPYPSPTKEKELSGFELFERAREVLRIPFYAIGGIDEERAREMIRHGAYGVAVVSAILKAKDVEGATRRIRDAIYSSI
;
A
#
# COMPACT_ATOMS: atom_id res chain seq x y z
N VAL A 1 2.54 11.67 -9.04
CA VAL A 1 1.23 11.13 -8.60
C VAL A 1 1.33 9.63 -8.45
N LEU A 2 0.85 9.10 -7.31
CA LEU A 2 0.86 7.66 -7.04
C LEU A 2 -0.13 6.94 -7.97
N GLY A 3 0.28 5.78 -8.50
CA GLY A 3 -0.60 4.94 -9.30
C GLY A 3 -1.58 4.11 -8.45
N ARG A 4 -2.36 3.27 -9.10
CA ARG A 4 -3.56 2.65 -8.51
C ARG A 4 -3.36 1.24 -7.97
N LEU A 5 -2.34 0.52 -8.43
CA LEU A 5 -2.00 -0.79 -7.88
C LEU A 5 -0.87 -0.68 -6.86
N TYR A 6 -1.24 -0.84 -5.61
CA TYR A 6 -0.35 -0.79 -4.46
C TYR A 6 -0.11 -2.23 -3.99
N VAL A 7 1.12 -2.70 -3.97
CA VAL A 7 1.44 -4.06 -3.52
C VAL A 7 2.24 -4.02 -2.24
N ILE A 8 1.81 -4.80 -1.25
CA ILE A 8 2.52 -4.94 0.03
C ILE A 8 3.31 -6.25 0.01
N LEU A 9 4.63 -6.11 0.03
CA LEU A 9 5.57 -7.22 0.14
C LEU A 9 5.77 -7.50 1.63
N ASP A 10 5.09 -8.55 2.12
CA ASP A 10 4.97 -8.86 3.53
C ASP A 10 5.78 -10.09 3.91
N SER A 11 6.63 -9.97 4.93
CA SER A 11 7.44 -11.07 5.46
C SER A 11 6.60 -12.22 6.01
N LEU A 12 5.31 -12.02 6.25
CA LEU A 12 4.38 -13.08 6.61
C LEU A 12 4.27 -14.15 5.52
N TYR A 13 4.42 -13.76 4.26
CA TYR A 13 4.25 -14.62 3.08
C TYR A 13 5.54 -14.88 2.31
N VAL A 14 6.56 -14.07 2.50
CA VAL A 14 7.81 -14.14 1.70
C VAL A 14 9.00 -14.10 2.64
N ASP A 15 9.87 -15.12 2.54
CA ASP A 15 11.10 -15.17 3.29
C ASP A 15 12.11 -14.14 2.77
N GLU A 16 13.04 -13.71 3.62
CA GLU A 16 14.06 -12.72 3.27
C GLU A 16 14.82 -13.09 2.00
N GLY A 17 15.21 -14.35 1.87
CA GLY A 17 15.96 -14.84 0.71
C GLY A 17 15.21 -14.75 -0.62
N ASP A 18 13.90 -14.67 -0.59
CA ASP A 18 13.03 -14.59 -1.79
C ASP A 18 12.54 -13.17 -2.09
N MET A 19 12.79 -12.21 -1.19
CA MET A 19 12.25 -10.84 -1.31
C MET A 19 12.60 -10.16 -2.64
N LEU A 20 13.86 -10.22 -3.07
CA LEU A 20 14.30 -9.61 -4.32
C LEU A 20 13.63 -10.24 -5.54
N LYS A 21 13.57 -11.56 -5.56
CA LYS A 21 12.98 -12.33 -6.66
C LYS A 21 11.46 -12.04 -6.79
N VAL A 22 10.77 -12.03 -5.67
CA VAL A 22 9.33 -11.72 -5.64
C VAL A 22 9.07 -10.26 -6.03
N CYS A 23 9.89 -9.34 -5.51
CA CYS A 23 9.82 -7.92 -5.88
C CYS A 23 9.97 -7.73 -7.39
N GLU A 24 10.95 -8.36 -8.02
CA GLU A 24 11.16 -8.28 -9.45
C GLU A 24 9.92 -8.72 -10.24
N LYS A 25 9.30 -9.82 -9.85
CA LYS A 25 8.06 -10.30 -10.47
C LYS A 25 6.89 -9.33 -10.30
N ILE A 26 6.73 -8.74 -9.10
CA ILE A 26 5.72 -7.73 -8.83
C ILE A 26 5.91 -6.51 -9.73
N LEU A 27 7.14 -6.03 -9.85
CA LEU A 27 7.47 -4.86 -10.68
C LEU A 27 7.25 -5.16 -12.18
N LYS A 28 7.65 -6.32 -12.67
CA LYS A 28 7.38 -6.76 -14.05
C LYS A 28 5.89 -6.90 -14.33
N GLY A 29 5.11 -7.28 -13.32
CA GLY A 29 3.65 -7.36 -13.41
C GLY A 29 2.97 -5.99 -13.45
N GLY A 30 3.69 -4.93 -13.15
CA GLY A 30 3.21 -3.56 -13.29
C GLY A 30 2.62 -2.92 -12.04
N ALA A 31 3.10 -3.30 -10.85
CA ALA A 31 2.74 -2.60 -9.62
C ALA A 31 3.17 -1.13 -9.70
N ASP A 32 2.34 -0.24 -9.17
CA ASP A 32 2.59 1.20 -9.17
C ASP A 32 3.26 1.70 -7.89
N VAL A 33 3.03 1.02 -6.78
CA VAL A 33 3.62 1.31 -5.47
C VAL A 33 4.00 0.00 -4.81
N LEU A 34 5.17 -0.05 -4.18
CA LEU A 34 5.59 -1.20 -3.38
C LEU A 34 5.82 -0.78 -1.94
N GLN A 35 5.23 -1.52 -0.99
CA GLN A 35 5.52 -1.36 0.43
C GLN A 35 6.24 -2.59 0.96
N LEU A 36 7.32 -2.39 1.71
CA LEU A 36 7.95 -3.44 2.49
C LEU A 36 7.32 -3.46 3.89
N ARG A 37 6.70 -4.59 4.24
CA ARG A 37 6.13 -4.82 5.57
C ARG A 37 6.78 -6.05 6.20
N ALA A 38 7.52 -5.82 7.28
CA ALA A 38 8.26 -6.86 8.00
C ALA A 38 8.15 -6.61 9.50
N LYS A 39 6.96 -6.86 10.06
CA LYS A 39 6.60 -6.53 11.45
C LYS A 39 7.55 -7.10 12.49
N ASP A 40 8.08 -8.30 12.26
CA ASP A 40 8.90 -9.01 13.22
C ASP A 40 10.41 -8.83 13.01
N TRP A 41 10.80 -8.01 12.02
CA TRP A 41 12.20 -7.78 11.74
C TRP A 41 12.75 -6.59 12.52
N GLU A 42 14.00 -6.69 12.94
CA GLU A 42 14.75 -5.56 13.48
C GLU A 42 15.00 -4.50 12.38
N LYS A 43 15.11 -3.24 12.79
CA LYS A 43 15.29 -2.11 11.88
C LYS A 43 16.49 -2.25 10.95
N GLY A 44 17.61 -2.77 11.45
CA GLY A 44 18.81 -2.99 10.63
C GLY A 44 18.58 -3.96 9.47
N ARG A 45 17.80 -5.01 9.72
CA ARG A 45 17.42 -5.99 8.70
C ARG A 45 16.47 -5.39 7.67
N ILE A 46 15.48 -4.62 8.12
CA ILE A 46 14.57 -3.89 7.23
C ILE A 46 15.34 -2.97 6.31
N LYS A 47 16.23 -2.16 6.87
CA LYS A 47 17.06 -1.20 6.13
C LYS A 47 17.92 -1.90 5.08
N LYS A 48 18.56 -3.01 5.43
CA LYS A 48 19.42 -3.77 4.53
C LYS A 48 18.64 -4.30 3.33
N VAL A 49 17.50 -4.95 3.56
CA VAL A 49 16.64 -5.48 2.49
C VAL A 49 16.05 -4.35 1.67
N ALA A 50 15.61 -3.28 2.31
CA ALA A 50 15.06 -2.11 1.63
C ALA A 50 16.05 -1.48 0.65
N GLN A 51 17.34 -1.44 0.99
CA GLN A 51 18.38 -0.91 0.09
C GLN A 51 18.45 -1.70 -1.22
N GLU A 52 18.34 -3.02 -1.17
CA GLU A 52 18.33 -3.87 -2.36
C GLU A 52 17.02 -3.73 -3.16
N LEU A 53 15.89 -3.72 -2.47
CA LEU A 53 14.57 -3.52 -3.10
C LEU A 53 14.47 -2.15 -3.78
N PHE A 54 15.05 -1.14 -3.18
CA PHE A 54 14.99 0.23 -3.70
C PHE A 54 15.67 0.37 -5.06
N LYS A 55 16.74 -0.36 -5.30
CA LYS A 55 17.42 -0.38 -6.61
C LYS A 55 16.48 -0.90 -7.69
N LEU A 56 15.81 -2.03 -7.42
CA LEU A 56 14.83 -2.61 -8.34
C LEU A 56 13.64 -1.67 -8.57
N CYS A 57 13.09 -1.11 -7.50
CA CYS A 57 11.98 -0.18 -7.58
C CYS A 57 12.34 1.06 -8.40
N SER A 58 13.54 1.61 -8.20
CA SER A 58 14.02 2.78 -8.94
C SER A 58 14.14 2.52 -10.43
N ASP A 59 14.62 1.33 -10.82
CA ASP A 59 14.72 0.93 -12.22
C ASP A 59 13.36 0.86 -12.92
N HIS A 60 12.29 0.68 -12.16
CA HIS A 60 10.91 0.63 -12.67
C HIS A 60 10.12 1.91 -12.39
N ASN A 61 10.75 2.94 -11.83
CA ASN A 61 10.09 4.19 -11.41
C ASN A 61 8.93 3.95 -10.42
N VAL A 62 9.08 2.97 -9.54
CA VAL A 62 8.09 2.62 -8.51
C VAL A 62 8.61 3.07 -7.15
N PRO A 63 7.83 3.84 -6.37
CA PRO A 63 8.24 4.22 -5.02
C PRO A 63 8.24 3.02 -4.09
N LEU A 64 9.24 2.97 -3.20
CA LEU A 64 9.35 2.00 -2.12
C LEU A 64 8.96 2.66 -0.80
N ILE A 65 7.89 2.16 -0.23
CA ILE A 65 7.33 2.61 1.05
C ILE A 65 7.74 1.64 2.17
N ILE A 66 8.17 2.17 3.29
CA ILE A 66 8.54 1.37 4.47
C ILE A 66 7.40 1.42 5.49
N ASN A 67 6.88 0.25 5.87
CA ASN A 67 5.84 0.15 6.88
C ASN A 67 6.38 0.52 8.27
N ASP A 68 5.65 1.33 9.03
CA ASP A 68 5.83 1.67 10.43
C ASP A 68 7.04 2.55 10.80
N HIS A 69 8.09 2.62 10.01
CA HIS A 69 9.36 3.24 10.40
C HIS A 69 9.72 4.44 9.53
N PRO A 70 9.21 5.66 9.83
CA PRO A 70 9.57 6.87 9.08
C PRO A 70 11.07 7.18 9.08
N ASP A 71 11.78 6.85 10.15
CA ASP A 71 13.24 7.00 10.23
C ASP A 71 13.99 6.16 9.20
N ILE A 72 13.42 5.05 8.78
CA ILE A 72 13.94 4.23 7.66
C ILE A 72 13.37 4.72 6.34
N GLY A 73 12.06 4.99 6.28
CA GLY A 73 11.38 5.43 5.06
C GLY A 73 11.95 6.71 4.45
N VAL A 74 12.49 7.60 5.27
CA VAL A 74 13.13 8.84 4.82
C VAL A 74 14.37 8.58 3.93
N LEU A 75 14.99 7.42 4.08
CA LEU A 75 16.13 7.00 3.26
C LEU A 75 15.70 6.46 1.88
N PHE A 76 14.42 6.22 1.69
CA PHE A 76 13.83 5.68 0.47
C PHE A 76 12.72 6.61 -0.04
N SER A 77 11.56 6.06 -0.42
CA SER A 77 10.48 6.90 -0.97
C SER A 77 9.52 7.43 0.08
N GLY A 78 9.47 6.83 1.24
CA GLY A 78 8.58 7.26 2.33
C GLY A 78 8.12 6.12 3.22
N SER A 79 7.08 6.37 4.00
CA SER A 79 6.52 5.41 4.96
C SER A 79 5.00 5.41 4.98
N HIS A 80 4.47 4.31 5.52
CA HIS A 80 3.06 4.14 5.82
C HIS A 80 2.92 3.85 7.32
N ILE A 81 2.06 4.58 8.00
CA ILE A 81 1.80 4.42 9.43
C ILE A 81 0.35 4.07 9.72
N GLY A 82 0.15 3.32 10.80
CA GLY A 82 -1.16 2.94 11.32
C GLY A 82 -1.47 3.63 12.66
N LYS A 83 -2.57 3.21 13.28
CA LYS A 83 -3.11 3.80 14.51
C LYS A 83 -2.18 3.67 15.73
N GLU A 84 -1.46 2.55 15.81
CA GLU A 84 -0.58 2.20 16.93
C GLU A 84 0.85 2.72 16.74
N ASP A 85 1.12 3.40 15.62
CA ASP A 85 2.45 3.85 15.26
C ASP A 85 2.73 5.27 15.76
N ILE A 86 3.87 5.81 15.34
CA ILE A 86 4.26 7.19 15.61
C ILE A 86 3.15 8.17 15.16
N PRO A 87 2.86 9.23 15.92
CA PRO A 87 1.86 10.23 15.52
C PRO A 87 2.18 10.87 14.17
N PHE A 88 1.15 11.21 13.41
CA PHE A 88 1.28 11.81 12.08
C PHE A 88 2.22 13.02 12.05
N ASP A 89 2.05 13.97 12.96
CA ASP A 89 2.85 15.20 12.95
C ASP A 89 4.34 14.89 13.10
N ARG A 90 4.69 13.91 13.93
CA ARG A 90 6.07 13.48 14.13
C ARG A 90 6.61 12.75 12.89
N ALA A 91 5.83 11.88 12.29
CA ALA A 91 6.20 11.22 11.04
C ALA A 91 6.43 12.24 9.91
N LYS A 92 5.57 13.25 9.83
CA LYS A 92 5.67 14.33 8.83
C LYS A 92 6.96 15.14 9.00
N GLU A 93 7.36 15.44 10.23
CA GLU A 93 8.63 16.10 10.53
C GLU A 93 9.83 15.28 10.04
N ILE A 94 9.83 13.98 10.28
CA ILE A 94 10.91 13.09 9.88
C ILE A 94 10.98 12.95 8.36
N LEU A 95 9.84 12.71 7.71
CA LEU A 95 9.77 12.42 6.28
C LEU A 95 9.87 13.66 5.40
N LYS A 96 9.49 14.83 5.91
CA LYS A 96 9.48 16.09 5.14
C LYS A 96 8.69 15.96 3.84
N GLU A 97 9.35 16.04 2.69
CA GLU A 97 8.72 15.95 1.37
C GLU A 97 8.54 14.52 0.85
N LYS A 98 9.01 13.53 1.61
CA LYS A 98 8.82 12.12 1.25
C LYS A 98 7.35 11.70 1.40
N ILE A 99 7.00 10.59 0.78
CA ILE A 99 5.64 10.06 0.83
C ILE A 99 5.28 9.62 2.25
N LEU A 100 4.13 10.07 2.74
CA LEU A 100 3.56 9.62 4.00
C LEU A 100 2.13 9.17 3.76
N GLY A 101 1.89 7.88 3.97
CA GLY A 101 0.57 7.27 3.92
C GLY A 101 0.07 6.90 5.29
N VAL A 102 -1.24 6.95 5.49
CA VAL A 102 -1.88 6.66 6.79
C VAL A 102 -3.09 5.76 6.61
N SER A 103 -3.17 4.72 7.46
CA SER A 103 -4.37 3.89 7.58
C SER A 103 -5.46 4.66 8.33
N CYS A 104 -6.60 4.85 7.70
CA CYS A 104 -7.77 5.52 8.28
C CYS A 104 -8.93 4.57 8.61
N TYR A 105 -8.78 3.29 8.33
CA TYR A 105 -9.76 2.23 8.61
C TYR A 105 -11.11 2.54 7.95
N ASP A 106 -12.14 2.94 8.71
CA ASP A 106 -13.46 3.31 8.21
C ASP A 106 -13.79 4.80 8.41
N ASN A 107 -12.80 5.61 8.81
CA ASN A 107 -13.01 6.99 9.25
C ASN A 107 -12.64 8.01 8.18
N LEU A 108 -13.63 8.48 7.43
CA LEU A 108 -13.47 9.50 6.41
C LEU A 108 -13.10 10.88 7.00
N GLU A 109 -13.60 11.20 8.20
CA GLU A 109 -13.32 12.48 8.86
C GLU A 109 -11.84 12.62 9.20
N ILE A 110 -11.21 11.53 9.70
CA ILE A 110 -9.77 11.51 9.94
C ILE A 110 -9.01 11.73 8.63
N ALA A 111 -9.42 11.08 7.55
CA ALA A 111 -8.80 11.24 6.24
C ALA A 111 -8.87 12.69 5.73
N LEU A 112 -10.01 13.34 5.88
CA LEU A 112 -10.18 14.75 5.52
C LEU A 112 -9.27 15.66 6.34
N ASN A 113 -9.15 15.42 7.63
CA ASN A 113 -8.25 16.18 8.50
C ASN A 113 -6.78 16.00 8.09
N LEU A 114 -6.37 14.76 7.82
CA LEU A 114 -5.01 14.46 7.36
C LEU A 114 -4.72 15.07 5.99
N GLN A 115 -5.69 15.11 5.10
CA GLN A 115 -5.55 15.77 3.81
C GLN A 115 -5.16 17.24 3.97
N GLU A 116 -5.82 17.97 4.87
CA GLU A 116 -5.49 19.37 5.16
C GLU A 116 -4.10 19.52 5.79
N LYS A 117 -3.62 18.49 6.46
CA LYS A 117 -2.26 18.46 7.03
C LYS A 117 -1.17 18.00 6.06
N GLY A 118 -1.53 17.66 4.82
CA GLY A 118 -0.57 17.32 3.78
C GLY A 118 -0.16 15.84 3.71
N VAL A 119 -1.00 14.91 4.15
CA VAL A 119 -0.79 13.48 3.93
C VAL A 119 -0.73 13.16 2.43
N SER A 120 0.14 12.23 2.03
CA SER A 120 0.29 11.90 0.61
C SER A 120 -0.84 11.02 0.08
N TYR A 121 -1.30 10.08 0.90
CA TYR A 121 -2.43 9.20 0.60
C TYR A 121 -2.98 8.59 1.90
N VAL A 122 -4.17 8.05 1.83
CA VAL A 122 -4.79 7.29 2.93
C VAL A 122 -5.23 5.91 2.44
N ALA A 123 -5.46 5.00 3.38
CA ALA A 123 -6.01 3.69 3.10
C ALA A 123 -7.23 3.44 3.99
N PHE A 124 -8.30 2.90 3.39
CA PHE A 124 -9.50 2.49 4.10
C PHE A 124 -9.66 0.98 4.04
N SER A 125 -10.22 0.40 5.11
CA SER A 125 -10.60 -1.01 5.14
C SER A 125 -11.66 -1.30 4.09
N SER A 126 -11.48 -2.37 3.32
CA SER A 126 -12.47 -2.82 2.32
C SER A 126 -13.67 -3.50 2.99
N PRO A 127 -14.78 -3.74 2.27
CA PRO A 127 -15.90 -4.53 2.79
C PRO A 127 -15.63 -6.04 2.85
N TYR A 128 -14.43 -6.49 2.47
CA TYR A 128 -14.10 -7.91 2.40
C TYR A 128 -13.25 -8.36 3.58
N PRO A 129 -13.41 -9.61 4.07
CA PRO A 129 -12.53 -10.17 5.10
C PRO A 129 -11.11 -10.34 4.56
N SER A 130 -10.12 -10.30 5.45
CA SER A 130 -8.71 -10.43 5.08
C SER A 130 -8.05 -11.63 5.79
N PRO A 131 -7.32 -12.48 5.05
CA PRO A 131 -6.53 -13.54 5.69
C PRO A 131 -5.25 -13.02 6.35
N THR A 132 -4.83 -11.78 6.06
CA THR A 132 -3.57 -11.21 6.57
C THR A 132 -3.71 -10.69 7.99
N LYS A 133 -4.84 -10.06 8.32
CA LYS A 133 -5.13 -9.62 9.69
C LYS A 133 -6.64 -9.39 9.86
N GLU A 134 -7.11 -9.54 11.09
CA GLU A 134 -8.47 -9.15 11.44
C GLU A 134 -8.63 -7.63 11.32
N LYS A 135 -9.76 -7.20 10.81
CA LYS A 135 -10.10 -5.79 10.66
C LYS A 135 -11.61 -5.59 10.72
N GLU A 136 -12.00 -4.41 11.09
CA GLU A 136 -13.37 -3.96 10.91
C GLU A 136 -13.62 -3.71 9.42
N LEU A 137 -14.78 -4.14 8.93
CA LEU A 137 -15.14 -3.99 7.51
C LEU A 137 -15.80 -2.64 7.30
N SER A 138 -15.43 -1.98 6.22
CA SER A 138 -16.09 -0.75 5.76
C SER A 138 -17.12 -1.08 4.68
N GLY A 139 -18.13 -0.25 4.53
CA GLY A 139 -19.08 -0.39 3.43
C GLY A 139 -18.59 0.30 2.15
N PHE A 140 -19.20 -0.03 1.02
CA PHE A 140 -18.91 0.63 -0.26
C PHE A 140 -19.21 2.14 -0.24
N GLU A 141 -20.20 2.54 0.54
CA GLU A 141 -20.59 3.94 0.68
C GLU A 141 -19.45 4.85 1.13
N LEU A 142 -18.54 4.32 1.95
CA LEU A 142 -17.35 5.06 2.37
C LEU A 142 -16.52 5.50 1.17
N PHE A 143 -16.29 4.58 0.23
CA PHE A 143 -15.46 4.84 -0.96
C PHE A 143 -16.17 5.78 -1.94
N GLU A 144 -17.48 5.65 -2.10
CA GLU A 144 -18.28 6.54 -2.93
C GLU A 144 -18.22 7.97 -2.39
N ARG A 145 -18.38 8.14 -1.09
CA ARG A 145 -18.27 9.45 -0.42
C ARG A 145 -16.84 10.00 -0.47
N ALA A 146 -15.85 9.15 -0.23
CA ALA A 146 -14.44 9.56 -0.29
C ALA A 146 -14.08 10.12 -1.67
N ARG A 147 -14.58 9.51 -2.74
CA ARG A 147 -14.36 9.98 -4.11
C ARG A 147 -14.88 11.41 -4.33
N GLU A 148 -15.97 11.79 -3.67
CA GLU A 148 -16.55 13.12 -3.81
C GLU A 148 -15.77 14.20 -3.06
N VAL A 149 -15.13 13.85 -1.95
CA VAL A 149 -14.58 14.85 -1.01
C VAL A 149 -13.04 14.83 -0.87
N LEU A 150 -12.39 13.72 -1.21
CA LEU A 150 -10.93 13.63 -1.14
C LEU A 150 -10.28 14.06 -2.45
N ARG A 151 -9.20 14.82 -2.32
CA ARG A 151 -8.35 15.26 -3.44
C ARG A 151 -7.03 14.48 -3.53
N ILE A 152 -6.78 13.62 -2.55
CA ILE A 152 -5.59 12.76 -2.47
C ILE A 152 -5.93 11.32 -2.87
N PRO A 153 -4.95 10.52 -3.30
CA PRO A 153 -5.19 9.09 -3.50
C PRO A 153 -5.68 8.39 -2.23
N PHE A 154 -6.62 7.47 -2.40
CA PHE A 154 -7.07 6.60 -1.31
C PHE A 154 -7.26 5.18 -1.81
N TYR A 155 -6.76 4.23 -1.05
CA TYR A 155 -6.72 2.82 -1.43
C TYR A 155 -7.66 2.00 -0.55
N ALA A 156 -8.33 1.03 -1.18
CA ALA A 156 -9.04 -0.01 -0.45
C ALA A 156 -8.05 -1.13 -0.09
N ILE A 157 -8.00 -1.51 1.17
CA ILE A 157 -7.10 -2.57 1.64
C ILE A 157 -7.85 -3.68 2.36
N GLY A 158 -7.41 -4.91 2.15
CA GLY A 158 -7.87 -6.11 2.83
C GLY A 158 -8.76 -7.00 1.97
N GLY A 159 -8.32 -8.24 1.77
CA GLY A 159 -9.06 -9.26 1.04
C GLY A 159 -9.26 -8.95 -0.45
N ILE A 160 -8.41 -8.15 -1.04
CA ILE A 160 -8.53 -7.74 -2.46
C ILE A 160 -7.89 -8.79 -3.37
N ASP A 161 -8.66 -9.28 -4.33
CA ASP A 161 -8.25 -10.08 -5.47
C ASP A 161 -8.61 -9.37 -6.78
N GLU A 162 -8.48 -10.03 -7.91
CA GLU A 162 -8.76 -9.45 -9.23
C GLU A 162 -10.21 -8.93 -9.36
N GLU A 163 -11.19 -9.74 -8.96
CA GLU A 163 -12.60 -9.38 -9.07
C GLU A 163 -12.98 -8.25 -8.11
N ARG A 164 -12.52 -8.37 -6.87
CA ARG A 164 -12.77 -7.35 -5.83
C ARG A 164 -12.06 -6.04 -6.13
N ALA A 165 -10.90 -6.08 -6.76
CA ALA A 165 -10.23 -4.87 -7.24
C ALA A 165 -11.11 -4.12 -8.24
N ARG A 166 -11.67 -4.83 -9.21
CA ARG A 166 -12.60 -4.26 -10.19
C ARG A 166 -13.82 -3.64 -9.52
N GLU A 167 -14.39 -4.36 -8.56
CA GLU A 167 -15.55 -3.89 -7.80
C GLU A 167 -15.23 -2.62 -6.99
N MET A 168 -14.10 -2.59 -6.29
CA MET A 168 -13.71 -1.42 -5.51
C MET A 168 -13.52 -0.17 -6.37
N ILE A 169 -12.90 -0.31 -7.53
CA ILE A 169 -12.73 0.82 -8.46
C ILE A 169 -14.10 1.34 -8.93
N ARG A 170 -15.04 0.44 -9.23
CA ARG A 170 -16.41 0.83 -9.62
C ARG A 170 -17.15 1.58 -8.51
N HIS A 171 -16.88 1.24 -7.27
CA HIS A 171 -17.44 1.93 -6.09
C HIS A 171 -16.64 3.16 -5.66
N GLY A 172 -15.71 3.62 -6.47
CA GLY A 172 -15.06 4.91 -6.28
C GLY A 172 -13.68 4.89 -5.66
N ALA A 173 -13.14 3.74 -5.25
CA ALA A 173 -11.76 3.68 -4.77
C ALA A 173 -10.79 4.21 -5.82
N TYR A 174 -9.83 5.01 -5.40
CA TYR A 174 -8.76 5.47 -6.29
C TYR A 174 -7.90 4.30 -6.76
N GLY A 175 -7.55 3.42 -5.85
CA GLY A 175 -6.75 2.23 -6.12
C GLY A 175 -6.98 1.17 -5.06
N VAL A 176 -6.24 0.08 -5.16
CA VAL A 176 -6.30 -1.01 -4.19
C VAL A 176 -4.91 -1.39 -3.69
N ALA A 177 -4.81 -1.82 -2.43
CA ALA A 177 -3.62 -2.39 -1.85
C ALA A 177 -3.82 -3.90 -1.71
N VAL A 178 -2.88 -4.69 -2.24
CA VAL A 178 -2.99 -6.14 -2.37
C VAL A 178 -1.83 -6.82 -1.66
N VAL A 179 -2.11 -7.90 -0.94
CA VAL A 179 -1.11 -8.71 -0.24
C VAL A 179 -1.19 -10.16 -0.71
N SER A 180 -2.03 -10.98 -0.09
CA SER A 180 -2.04 -12.44 -0.27
C SER A 180 -2.44 -12.89 -1.67
N ALA A 181 -3.32 -12.18 -2.35
CA ALA A 181 -3.74 -12.54 -3.71
C ALA A 181 -2.58 -12.52 -4.71
N ILE A 182 -1.55 -11.73 -4.43
CA ILE A 182 -0.31 -11.69 -5.24
C ILE A 182 0.76 -12.60 -4.63
N LEU A 183 1.04 -12.45 -3.33
CA LEU A 183 2.18 -13.15 -2.69
C LEU A 183 1.98 -14.67 -2.59
N LYS A 184 0.74 -15.16 -2.53
CA LYS A 184 0.41 -16.59 -2.50
C LYS A 184 0.18 -17.19 -3.88
N ALA A 185 0.21 -16.38 -4.93
CA ALA A 185 0.00 -16.88 -6.29
C ALA A 185 1.20 -17.69 -6.78
N LYS A 186 0.94 -18.74 -7.55
CA LYS A 186 1.99 -19.52 -8.20
C LYS A 186 2.77 -18.69 -9.23
N ASP A 187 2.05 -17.85 -9.95
CA ASP A 187 2.59 -16.88 -10.92
C ASP A 187 2.38 -15.46 -10.38
N VAL A 188 3.35 -14.97 -9.62
CA VAL A 188 3.28 -13.64 -8.99
C VAL A 188 3.21 -12.53 -10.04
N GLU A 189 4.02 -12.60 -11.09
CA GLU A 189 4.00 -11.61 -12.17
C GLU A 189 2.64 -11.58 -12.87
N GLY A 190 2.12 -12.74 -13.24
CA GLY A 190 0.81 -12.85 -13.89
C GLY A 190 -0.34 -12.38 -13.00
N ALA A 191 -0.33 -12.73 -11.72
CA ALA A 191 -1.33 -12.26 -10.76
C ALA A 191 -1.33 -10.74 -10.62
N THR A 192 -0.14 -10.15 -10.54
CA THR A 192 0.03 -8.68 -10.48
C THR A 192 -0.54 -8.03 -11.74
N ARG A 193 -0.21 -8.56 -12.92
CA ARG A 193 -0.69 -8.04 -14.21
C ARG A 193 -2.21 -8.12 -14.34
N ARG A 194 -2.81 -9.23 -13.95
CA ARG A 194 -4.28 -9.40 -14.00
C ARG A 194 -5.00 -8.39 -13.10
N ILE A 195 -4.48 -8.17 -11.90
CA ILE A 195 -5.09 -7.19 -10.99
C ILE A 195 -4.90 -5.77 -11.53
N ARG A 196 -3.72 -5.44 -12.07
CA ARG A 196 -3.48 -4.17 -12.74
C ARG A 196 -4.47 -3.93 -13.87
N ASP A 197 -4.64 -4.91 -14.75
CA ASP A 197 -5.56 -4.82 -15.88
C ASP A 197 -7.01 -4.63 -15.41
N ALA A 198 -7.40 -5.34 -14.34
CA ALA A 198 -8.73 -5.20 -13.74
C ALA A 198 -8.98 -3.77 -13.23
N ILE A 199 -7.97 -3.16 -12.60
CA ILE A 199 -8.06 -1.78 -12.11
C ILE A 199 -8.20 -0.80 -13.28
N TYR A 200 -7.24 -0.82 -14.20
CA TYR A 200 -7.15 0.20 -15.26
C TYR A 200 -8.22 0.05 -16.34
N SER A 201 -8.80 -1.13 -16.53
CA SER A 201 -9.96 -1.33 -17.40
C SER A 201 -11.30 -0.91 -16.78
N SER A 202 -11.31 -0.60 -15.48
CA SER A 202 -12.53 -0.22 -14.73
C SER A 202 -12.63 1.28 -14.44
N ILE A 203 -11.69 2.06 -14.93
CA ILE A 203 -11.66 3.52 -14.79
C ILE A 203 -12.55 4.17 -15.83
#